data_81ae4dbf514138ccde0f39ccfd9ba157
#
_entry.id   81ae4dbf514138ccde0f39ccfd9ba157
#
_cell.length_a   1.000
_cell.length_b   1.000
_cell.length_c   1.000
_cell.angle_alpha   90.00
_cell.angle_beta   90.00
_cell.angle_gamma   90.00
#
_symmetry.space_group_name_H-M   'P 1'
#
loop_
_entity.id
_entity.type
_entity.pdbx_description
1 polymer ?
#
loop_
_entity_poly.entity_id
_entity_poly.type
_entity_poly.pdbx_seq_one_letter_code
_entity_poly.pdbx_strand_id
1 'polypeptide(L)'
;MCSSDLDRVCCVGGIPQSGQLDTVLVVDVDEEFESVIGHEEDMLPNGVSAEALERLTAIATDLALTGREGKSIGAMFILGDHEEVYKRSKQLILNPFHGYQDEDRNILNPFMDETIKELSLIDGAFIVRGNGVVETAGSLIQAKADNIVLPGGLGTRHAAAAAITHATNSIALVVSSSGQVTYFRKGRMFTLFEKSAGRAF
;
A
#
# COMPACT_ATOMS: atom_id res chain seq x y z
N MET A 1 -15.48 27.28 19.55
CA MET A 1 -14.07 27.08 19.24
C MET A 1 -13.58 26.01 20.20
N CYS A 2 -13.65 24.74 19.81
CA CYS A 2 -12.96 23.64 20.49
C CYS A 2 -11.78 23.29 19.61
N SER A 3 -10.59 23.67 20.05
CA SER A 3 -9.33 23.14 19.52
C SER A 3 -9.23 21.72 20.07
N SER A 4 -9.26 20.74 19.21
CA SER A 4 -8.96 19.35 19.57
C SER A 4 -7.46 19.16 19.42
N ASP A 5 -6.70 19.57 20.44
CA ASP A 5 -5.29 19.26 20.55
C ASP A 5 -5.12 17.76 20.86
N LEU A 6 -5.03 16.94 19.82
CA LEU A 6 -4.55 15.56 19.87
C LEU A 6 -3.27 15.45 19.05
N ASP A 7 -2.38 16.40 19.22
CA ASP A 7 -1.15 16.52 18.43
C ASP A 7 -0.05 15.55 18.91
N ARG A 8 -0.25 14.85 20.05
CA ARG A 8 0.77 13.94 20.62
C ARG A 8 0.19 12.63 21.09
N VAL A 9 0.81 11.54 20.63
CA VAL A 9 0.52 10.19 21.09
C VAL A 9 1.67 9.69 21.96
N CYS A 10 1.35 9.22 23.16
CA CYS A 10 2.30 8.59 24.06
C CYS A 10 2.17 7.08 23.96
N CYS A 11 3.18 6.44 23.39
CA CYS A 11 3.28 5.00 23.30
C CYS A 11 4.14 4.47 24.44
N VAL A 12 3.63 3.50 25.19
CA VAL A 12 4.39 2.81 26.24
C VAL A 12 4.65 1.39 25.78
N GLY A 13 5.90 1.01 25.71
CA GLY A 13 6.33 -0.29 25.24
C GLY A 13 7.50 -0.85 26.04
N GLY A 14 7.91 -2.07 25.73
CA GLY A 14 9.06 -2.72 26.32
C GLY A 14 9.53 -3.89 25.48
N ILE A 15 10.64 -4.50 25.87
CA ILE A 15 11.19 -5.65 25.16
C ILE A 15 10.20 -6.82 25.27
N PRO A 16 9.76 -7.42 24.15
CA PRO A 16 8.91 -8.60 24.19
C PRO A 16 9.52 -9.68 25.09
N GLN A 17 8.72 -10.25 25.99
CA GLN A 17 9.08 -11.29 26.96
C GLN A 17 9.81 -10.81 28.23
N SER A 18 10.18 -9.53 28.35
CA SER A 18 10.78 -9.02 29.60
C SER A 18 9.75 -8.84 30.73
N GLY A 19 8.47 -8.69 30.39
CA GLY A 19 7.42 -8.35 31.33
C GLY A 19 7.53 -6.93 31.90
N GLN A 20 8.44 -6.11 31.38
CA GLN A 20 8.70 -4.74 31.78
C GLN A 20 8.37 -3.77 30.65
N LEU A 21 7.69 -2.68 31.00
CA LEU A 21 7.48 -1.55 30.13
C LEU A 21 8.54 -0.50 30.49
N ASP A 22 9.57 -0.37 29.70
CA ASP A 22 10.76 0.45 29.96
C ASP A 22 10.98 1.56 28.93
N THR A 23 10.12 1.61 27.90
CA THR A 23 10.20 2.57 26.81
C THR A 23 8.93 3.43 26.79
N VAL A 24 9.10 4.74 26.82
CA VAL A 24 8.03 5.71 26.56
C VAL A 24 8.44 6.52 25.35
N LEU A 25 7.64 6.40 24.28
CA LEU A 25 7.80 7.19 23.07
C LEU A 25 6.66 8.21 23.00
N VAL A 26 7.00 9.48 22.94
CA VAL A 26 6.04 10.56 22.66
C VAL A 26 6.22 10.94 21.20
N VAL A 27 5.18 10.71 20.42
CA VAL A 27 5.14 11.02 18.99
C VAL A 27 4.27 12.26 18.81
N ASP A 28 4.81 13.28 18.17
CA ASP A 28 4.04 14.41 17.68
C ASP A 28 3.43 13.96 16.35
N VAL A 29 2.09 13.81 16.33
CA VAL A 29 1.40 13.23 15.18
C VAL A 29 1.51 14.15 13.98
N ASP A 30 1.48 15.44 14.18
CA ASP A 30 1.54 16.42 13.11
C ASP A 30 2.95 16.47 12.50
N GLU A 31 4.02 16.49 13.30
CA GLU A 31 5.40 16.48 12.78
C GLU A 31 5.76 15.16 12.08
N GLU A 32 5.37 14.02 12.65
CA GLU A 32 5.61 12.72 12.01
C GLU A 32 4.72 12.51 10.77
N PHE A 33 3.46 12.93 10.84
CA PHE A 33 2.53 12.84 9.73
C PHE A 33 2.93 13.82 8.61
N GLU A 34 3.36 15.03 8.91
CA GLU A 34 3.92 15.97 7.93
C GLU A 34 5.23 15.46 7.33
N SER A 35 6.08 14.79 8.08
CA SER A 35 7.32 14.20 7.56
C SER A 35 7.06 13.03 6.60
N VAL A 36 5.99 12.27 6.82
CA VAL A 36 5.60 11.11 6.02
C VAL A 36 4.69 11.51 4.85
N ILE A 37 3.77 12.43 5.04
CA ILE A 37 2.77 12.80 4.02
C ILE A 37 3.11 14.11 3.30
N GLY A 38 3.93 15.00 3.92
CA GLY A 38 4.25 16.31 3.34
C GLY A 38 3.08 17.31 3.42
N HIS A 39 3.33 18.58 3.11
CA HIS A 39 2.35 19.67 3.21
C HIS A 39 0.96 19.37 2.64
N GLU A 40 -0.06 20.17 2.98
CA GLU A 40 -1.49 20.10 2.59
C GLU A 40 -1.79 19.67 1.13
N GLU A 41 -0.81 19.78 0.22
CA GLU A 41 -0.91 19.27 -1.16
C GLU A 41 -0.86 17.73 -1.27
N ASP A 42 -0.50 17.02 -0.20
CA ASP A 42 -0.39 15.56 -0.18
C ASP A 42 -1.60 14.85 0.46
N MET A 43 -2.68 15.57 0.73
CA MET A 43 -3.97 14.97 1.10
C MET A 43 -4.37 13.87 0.10
N LEU A 44 -5.22 12.95 0.53
CA LEU A 44 -5.73 11.86 -0.31
C LEU A 44 -6.12 12.38 -1.70
N PRO A 45 -5.77 11.66 -2.77
CA PRO A 45 -6.20 12.04 -4.10
C PRO A 45 -7.70 12.20 -4.18
N ASN A 46 -8.18 13.15 -4.98
CA ASN A 46 -9.59 13.30 -5.23
C ASN A 46 -10.21 11.97 -5.65
N GLY A 47 -11.29 11.58 -4.98
CA GLY A 47 -12.00 10.33 -5.26
C GLY A 47 -11.42 9.08 -4.58
N VAL A 48 -10.37 9.20 -3.76
CA VAL A 48 -9.88 8.12 -2.88
C VAL A 48 -10.46 8.31 -1.49
N SER A 49 -11.12 7.28 -0.97
CA SER A 49 -11.62 7.29 0.41
C SER A 49 -10.53 6.85 1.40
N ALA A 50 -10.51 7.46 2.58
CA ALA A 50 -9.61 7.07 3.66
C ALA A 50 -9.80 5.62 4.06
N GLU A 51 -11.06 5.16 4.12
CA GLU A 51 -11.44 3.79 4.44
C GLU A 51 -10.84 2.77 3.46
N ALA A 52 -10.88 3.07 2.15
CA ALA A 52 -10.29 2.20 1.14
C ALA A 52 -8.75 2.14 1.26
N LEU A 53 -8.09 3.27 1.54
CA LEU A 53 -6.64 3.29 1.74
C LEU A 53 -6.25 2.52 3.01
N GLU A 54 -6.93 2.75 4.12
CA GLU A 54 -6.70 2.04 5.38
C GLU A 54 -6.88 0.53 5.19
N ARG A 55 -7.97 0.12 4.55
CA ARG A 55 -8.23 -1.29 4.27
C ARG A 55 -7.18 -1.93 3.37
N LEU A 56 -6.80 -1.24 2.30
CA LEU A 56 -5.76 -1.73 1.40
C LEU A 56 -4.39 -1.84 2.08
N THR A 57 -4.07 -0.90 2.98
CA THR A 57 -2.87 -0.94 3.80
C THR A 57 -2.88 -2.14 4.76
N ALA A 58 -4.02 -2.44 5.37
CA ALA A 58 -4.19 -3.62 6.23
C ALA A 58 -3.97 -4.92 5.43
N ILE A 59 -4.56 -5.04 4.24
CA ILE A 59 -4.37 -6.19 3.34
C ILE A 59 -2.89 -6.33 2.94
N ALA A 60 -2.24 -5.24 2.55
CA ALA A 60 -0.82 -5.25 2.16
C ALA A 60 0.09 -5.66 3.32
N THR A 61 -0.21 -5.19 4.54
CA THR A 61 0.53 -5.55 5.75
C THR A 61 0.33 -7.02 6.12
N ASP A 62 -0.89 -7.53 6.03
CA ASP A 62 -1.14 -8.95 6.26
C ASP A 62 -0.40 -9.83 5.25
N LEU A 63 -0.40 -9.48 3.97
CA LEU A 63 0.40 -10.16 2.95
C LEU A 63 1.91 -10.13 3.26
N ALA A 64 2.42 -9.01 3.76
CA ALA A 64 3.83 -8.88 4.14
C ALA A 64 4.18 -9.77 5.33
N LEU A 65 3.28 -9.88 6.32
CA LEU A 65 3.47 -10.66 7.54
C LEU A 65 3.31 -12.16 7.31
N THR A 66 2.21 -12.55 6.68
CA THR A 66 1.79 -13.95 6.59
C THR A 66 2.23 -14.62 5.28
N GLY A 67 2.29 -13.83 4.20
CA GLY A 67 2.51 -14.37 2.86
C GLY A 67 1.42 -15.38 2.47
N ARG A 68 1.78 -16.36 1.67
CA ARG A 68 0.93 -17.50 1.33
C ARG A 68 1.67 -18.81 1.60
N GLU A 69 1.07 -19.69 2.39
CA GLU A 69 1.66 -20.99 2.76
C GLU A 69 3.10 -20.87 3.29
N GLY A 70 3.36 -19.83 4.09
CA GLY A 70 4.68 -19.55 4.66
C GLY A 70 5.71 -18.99 3.68
N LYS A 71 5.30 -18.70 2.43
CA LYS A 71 6.16 -18.05 1.43
C LYS A 71 5.83 -16.56 1.35
N SER A 72 6.87 -15.75 1.34
CA SER A 72 6.74 -14.31 1.10
C SER A 72 6.19 -14.06 -0.30
N ILE A 73 5.22 -13.17 -0.40
CA ILE A 73 4.59 -12.77 -1.66
C ILE A 73 4.91 -11.31 -1.93
N GLY A 74 5.30 -11.03 -3.18
CA GLY A 74 5.38 -9.65 -3.65
C GLY A 74 4.10 -9.28 -4.39
N ALA A 75 3.46 -8.19 -4.01
CA ALA A 75 2.24 -7.69 -4.65
C ALA A 75 2.36 -6.19 -4.93
N MET A 76 1.53 -5.70 -5.84
CA MET A 76 1.39 -4.27 -6.11
C MET A 76 -0.08 -3.93 -6.27
N PHE A 77 -0.52 -2.91 -5.55
CA PHE A 77 -1.86 -2.37 -5.58
C PHE A 77 -1.81 -0.91 -6.01
N ILE A 78 -2.68 -0.50 -6.91
CA ILE A 78 -2.81 0.89 -7.35
C ILE A 78 -4.22 1.35 -7.03
N LEU A 79 -4.36 2.38 -6.20
CA LEU A 79 -5.62 2.90 -5.68
C LEU A 79 -5.91 4.30 -6.25
N GLY A 80 -7.09 4.47 -6.81
CA GLY A 80 -7.55 5.73 -7.40
C GLY A 80 -7.09 5.93 -8.84
N ASP A 81 -7.65 6.96 -9.49
CA ASP A 81 -7.37 7.37 -10.88
C ASP A 81 -7.32 6.19 -11.89
N HIS A 82 -8.17 5.20 -11.66
CA HIS A 82 -8.13 3.89 -12.34
C HIS A 82 -8.21 4.01 -13.86
N GLU A 83 -8.93 4.99 -14.40
CA GLU A 83 -9.04 5.20 -15.85
C GLU A 83 -7.70 5.59 -16.48
N GLU A 84 -6.96 6.49 -15.84
CA GLU A 84 -5.63 6.91 -16.31
C GLU A 84 -4.58 5.82 -16.09
N VAL A 85 -4.72 5.03 -15.02
CA VAL A 85 -3.91 3.84 -14.76
C VAL A 85 -4.15 2.78 -15.85
N TYR A 86 -5.39 2.53 -16.22
CA TYR A 86 -5.75 1.60 -17.30
C TYR A 86 -5.08 1.94 -18.62
N LYS A 87 -5.09 3.21 -19.02
CA LYS A 87 -4.43 3.68 -20.27
C LYS A 87 -2.92 3.39 -20.29
N ARG A 88 -2.33 3.20 -19.11
CA ARG A 88 -0.89 2.93 -18.91
C ARG A 88 -0.62 1.52 -18.41
N SER A 89 -1.55 0.63 -18.64
CA SER A 89 -1.44 -0.77 -18.25
C SER A 89 -1.78 -1.72 -19.41
N LYS A 90 -1.32 -2.96 -19.28
CA LYS A 90 -1.67 -4.05 -20.19
C LYS A 90 -2.04 -5.27 -19.37
N GLN A 91 -3.20 -5.84 -19.64
CA GLN A 91 -3.64 -7.08 -19.01
C GLN A 91 -2.71 -8.24 -19.42
N LEU A 92 -2.17 -8.96 -18.44
CA LEU A 92 -1.31 -10.15 -18.67
C LEU A 92 -2.12 -11.44 -18.74
N ILE A 93 -3.23 -11.49 -18.01
CA ILE A 93 -4.15 -12.63 -17.95
C ILE A 93 -5.58 -12.14 -18.19
N LEU A 94 -6.54 -13.03 -18.37
CA LEU A 94 -7.95 -12.65 -18.32
C LEU A 94 -8.28 -12.04 -16.96
N ASN A 95 -9.01 -10.91 -16.98
CA ASN A 95 -9.35 -10.22 -15.73
C ASN A 95 -10.26 -11.11 -14.85
N PRO A 96 -9.78 -11.55 -13.67
CA PRO A 96 -10.58 -12.42 -12.80
C PRO A 96 -11.80 -11.72 -12.18
N PHE A 97 -11.85 -10.39 -12.22
CA PHE A 97 -12.95 -9.59 -11.67
C PHE A 97 -14.00 -9.17 -12.72
N HIS A 98 -13.79 -9.58 -13.96
CA HIS A 98 -14.72 -9.19 -15.03
C HIS A 98 -16.11 -9.81 -14.85
N GLY A 99 -17.14 -8.95 -14.86
CA GLY A 99 -18.55 -9.37 -14.78
C GLY A 99 -19.10 -9.52 -13.35
N TYR A 100 -18.27 -9.40 -12.32
CA TYR A 100 -18.74 -9.34 -10.93
C TYR A 100 -19.31 -7.97 -10.59
N GLN A 101 -20.31 -7.94 -9.69
CA GLN A 101 -20.86 -6.69 -9.17
C GLN A 101 -19.83 -5.97 -8.32
N ASP A 102 -19.96 -4.64 -8.19
CA ASP A 102 -18.99 -3.82 -7.46
C ASP A 102 -18.90 -4.23 -5.98
N GLU A 103 -20.00 -4.66 -5.37
CA GLU A 103 -20.06 -5.11 -3.98
C GLU A 103 -19.27 -6.41 -3.75
N ASP A 104 -19.28 -7.32 -4.75
CA ASP A 104 -18.62 -8.64 -4.65
C ASP A 104 -17.10 -8.51 -4.78
N ARG A 105 -16.61 -7.47 -5.45
CA ARG A 105 -15.18 -7.22 -5.71
C ARG A 105 -14.63 -5.98 -5.00
N ASN A 106 -15.27 -5.54 -3.92
CA ASN A 106 -14.81 -4.43 -3.11
C ASN A 106 -13.90 -4.92 -1.97
N ILE A 107 -12.72 -4.32 -1.80
CA ILE A 107 -11.78 -4.66 -0.72
C ILE A 107 -12.35 -4.43 0.68
N LEU A 108 -13.39 -3.59 0.82
CA LEU A 108 -14.09 -3.40 2.09
C LEU A 108 -14.90 -4.65 2.49
N ASN A 109 -15.17 -5.53 1.55
CA ASN A 109 -15.80 -6.82 1.82
C ASN A 109 -14.74 -7.81 2.35
N PRO A 110 -14.88 -8.33 3.59
CA PRO A 110 -13.88 -9.25 4.16
C PRO A 110 -13.66 -10.53 3.36
N PHE A 111 -14.63 -10.98 2.57
CA PHE A 111 -14.47 -12.14 1.69
C PHE A 111 -13.45 -11.94 0.59
N MET A 112 -13.08 -10.69 0.30
CA MET A 112 -12.06 -10.39 -0.70
C MET A 112 -10.63 -10.74 -0.25
N ASP A 113 -10.37 -10.90 1.04
CA ASP A 113 -9.03 -11.13 1.57
C ASP A 113 -8.38 -12.38 0.98
N GLU A 114 -9.07 -13.51 1.02
CA GLU A 114 -8.54 -14.76 0.45
C GLU A 114 -8.41 -14.67 -1.07
N THR A 115 -9.34 -14.03 -1.76
CA THR A 115 -9.27 -13.81 -3.21
C THR A 115 -8.02 -12.98 -3.57
N ILE A 116 -7.75 -11.91 -2.82
CA ILE A 116 -6.58 -11.06 -3.05
C ILE A 116 -5.30 -11.84 -2.75
N LYS A 117 -5.25 -12.62 -1.67
CA LYS A 117 -4.09 -13.47 -1.34
C LYS A 117 -3.77 -14.47 -2.45
N GLU A 118 -4.78 -15.16 -2.96
CA GLU A 118 -4.60 -16.12 -4.07
C GLU A 118 -4.12 -15.42 -5.35
N LEU A 119 -4.77 -14.34 -5.73
CA LEU A 119 -4.44 -13.60 -6.94
C LEU A 119 -3.11 -12.83 -6.84
N SER A 120 -2.60 -12.59 -5.63
CA SER A 120 -1.27 -11.99 -5.41
C SER A 120 -0.10 -12.89 -5.83
N LEU A 121 -0.35 -14.17 -6.07
CA LEU A 121 0.62 -15.10 -6.66
C LEU A 121 0.86 -14.86 -8.16
N ILE A 122 -0.04 -14.12 -8.80
CA ILE A 122 0.02 -13.82 -10.22
C ILE A 122 0.85 -12.55 -10.44
N ASP A 123 1.69 -12.55 -11.47
CA ASP A 123 2.42 -11.34 -11.85
C ASP A 123 1.49 -10.23 -12.32
N GLY A 124 1.87 -8.99 -11.98
CA GLY A 124 1.13 -7.78 -12.31
C GLY A 124 0.56 -7.07 -11.07
N ALA A 125 -0.15 -6.00 -11.33
CA ALA A 125 -0.76 -5.15 -10.31
C ALA A 125 -2.26 -5.40 -10.20
N PHE A 126 -2.79 -5.12 -9.01
CA PHE A 126 -4.21 -4.85 -8.82
C PHE A 126 -4.48 -3.38 -9.13
N ILE A 127 -5.53 -3.09 -9.86
CA ILE A 127 -6.04 -1.74 -10.08
C ILE A 127 -7.35 -1.63 -9.31
N VAL A 128 -7.41 -0.67 -8.39
CA VAL A 128 -8.50 -0.48 -7.43
C VAL A 128 -9.04 0.93 -7.58
N ARG A 129 -10.35 1.07 -7.68
CA ARG A 129 -11.01 2.40 -7.62
C ARG A 129 -10.79 3.03 -6.25
N GLY A 130 -10.88 4.35 -6.18
CA GLY A 130 -10.73 5.07 -4.92
C GLY A 130 -11.74 4.72 -3.82
N ASN A 131 -12.86 4.07 -4.16
CA ASN A 131 -13.86 3.56 -3.23
C ASN A 131 -13.64 2.07 -2.84
N GLY A 132 -12.51 1.47 -3.24
CA GLY A 132 -12.16 0.10 -2.88
C GLY A 132 -12.60 -0.98 -3.87
N VAL A 133 -13.31 -0.66 -4.94
CA VAL A 133 -13.71 -1.65 -5.95
C VAL A 133 -12.50 -2.09 -6.77
N VAL A 134 -12.21 -3.38 -6.81
CA VAL A 134 -11.12 -3.95 -7.62
C VAL A 134 -11.56 -4.04 -9.06
N GLU A 135 -10.87 -3.32 -9.94
CA GLU A 135 -11.16 -3.36 -11.39
C GLU A 135 -10.51 -4.56 -12.06
N THR A 136 -9.28 -4.86 -11.68
CA THR A 136 -8.52 -5.95 -12.28
C THR A 136 -7.36 -6.40 -11.41
N ALA A 137 -6.89 -7.63 -11.65
CA ALA A 137 -5.59 -8.13 -11.21
C ALA A 137 -4.79 -8.61 -12.43
N GLY A 138 -3.47 -8.78 -12.23
CA GLY A 138 -2.57 -9.25 -13.29
C GLY A 138 -2.34 -8.20 -14.39
N SER A 139 -2.25 -6.93 -14.02
CA SER A 139 -2.00 -5.82 -14.94
C SER A 139 -0.52 -5.42 -14.95
N LEU A 140 0.12 -5.47 -16.11
CA LEU A 140 1.46 -4.93 -16.32
C LEU A 140 1.38 -3.40 -16.46
N ILE A 141 2.09 -2.69 -15.61
CA ILE A 141 2.19 -1.23 -15.70
C ILE A 141 3.24 -0.82 -16.71
N GLN A 142 2.86 0.05 -17.64
CA GLN A 142 3.69 0.54 -18.74
C GLN A 142 4.02 2.04 -18.63
N ALA A 143 3.94 2.60 -17.41
CA ALA A 143 4.35 3.97 -17.17
C ALA A 143 5.89 4.09 -17.23
N LYS A 144 6.38 5.22 -17.77
CA LYS A 144 7.81 5.53 -17.82
C LYS A 144 8.24 6.29 -16.56
N ALA A 145 9.39 5.93 -16.03
CA ALA A 145 9.97 6.55 -14.84
C ALA A 145 10.97 7.67 -15.21
N ASP A 146 10.65 8.51 -16.20
CA ASP A 146 11.52 9.59 -16.62
C ASP A 146 11.73 10.55 -15.43
N ASN A 147 13.01 10.78 -15.07
CA ASN A 147 13.45 11.66 -13.97
C ASN A 147 13.09 11.21 -12.53
N ILE A 148 12.70 9.96 -12.31
CA ILE A 148 12.50 9.44 -10.96
C ILE A 148 13.78 8.76 -10.49
N VAL A 149 14.32 9.25 -9.37
CA VAL A 149 15.49 8.64 -8.72
C VAL A 149 14.99 7.75 -7.58
N LEU A 150 15.19 6.45 -7.71
CA LEU A 150 14.88 5.48 -6.67
C LEU A 150 16.18 4.95 -6.04
N PRO A 151 16.16 4.59 -4.76
CA PRO A 151 17.28 3.88 -4.12
C PRO A 151 17.65 2.62 -4.88
N GLY A 152 18.96 2.30 -4.93
CA GLY A 152 19.45 1.07 -5.52
C GLY A 152 18.92 -0.18 -4.78
N GLY A 153 18.76 -1.30 -5.52
CA GLY A 153 18.31 -2.57 -4.92
C GLY A 153 16.79 -2.78 -4.90
N LEU A 154 16.00 -1.79 -5.34
CA LEU A 154 14.55 -1.94 -5.47
C LEU A 154 14.17 -2.74 -6.72
N GLY A 155 13.13 -3.58 -6.58
CA GLY A 155 12.63 -4.41 -7.67
C GLY A 155 11.74 -3.65 -8.67
N THR A 156 11.35 -4.36 -9.74
CA THR A 156 10.53 -3.82 -10.83
C THR A 156 9.18 -3.26 -10.38
N ARG A 157 8.56 -3.85 -9.34
CA ARG A 157 7.29 -3.35 -8.78
C ARG A 157 7.43 -1.96 -8.18
N HIS A 158 8.53 -1.66 -7.49
CA HIS A 158 8.80 -0.34 -6.93
C HIS A 158 9.01 0.70 -8.04
N ALA A 159 9.76 0.35 -9.09
CA ALA A 159 9.94 1.22 -10.23
C ALA A 159 8.62 1.51 -10.96
N ALA A 160 7.79 0.50 -11.15
CA ALA A 160 6.48 0.64 -11.76
C ALA A 160 5.52 1.48 -10.90
N ALA A 161 5.54 1.30 -9.56
CA ALA A 161 4.73 2.07 -8.62
C ALA A 161 5.12 3.55 -8.61
N ALA A 162 6.41 3.85 -8.58
CA ALA A 162 6.90 5.23 -8.68
C ALA A 162 6.49 5.87 -10.02
N ALA A 163 6.68 5.16 -11.13
CA ALA A 163 6.35 5.66 -12.45
C ALA A 163 4.84 5.93 -12.62
N ILE A 164 3.99 5.02 -12.18
CA ILE A 164 2.53 5.19 -12.34
C ILE A 164 1.99 6.30 -11.45
N THR A 165 2.45 6.39 -10.20
CA THR A 165 2.01 7.45 -9.27
C THR A 165 2.57 8.82 -9.62
N HIS A 166 3.67 8.89 -10.38
CA HIS A 166 4.14 10.13 -10.97
C HIS A 166 3.29 10.58 -12.16
N ALA A 167 2.84 9.61 -12.98
CA ALA A 167 2.10 9.87 -14.21
C ALA A 167 0.59 10.02 -14.02
N THR A 168 0.06 9.68 -12.84
CA THR A 168 -1.38 9.67 -12.53
C THR A 168 -1.64 10.22 -11.13
N ASN A 169 -2.91 10.52 -10.83
CA ASN A 169 -3.32 10.94 -9.50
C ASN A 169 -3.68 9.75 -8.60
N SER A 170 -2.91 8.66 -8.68
CA SER A 170 -3.12 7.45 -7.90
C SER A 170 -2.13 7.33 -6.72
N ILE A 171 -2.43 6.39 -5.85
CA ILE A 171 -1.54 5.85 -4.82
C ILE A 171 -1.12 4.46 -5.23
N ALA A 172 0.10 4.02 -4.89
CA ALA A 172 0.46 2.62 -5.02
C ALA A 172 1.04 2.07 -3.71
N LEU A 173 0.67 0.84 -3.37
CA LEU A 173 1.27 0.05 -2.31
C LEU A 173 2.03 -1.12 -2.92
N VAL A 174 3.27 -1.31 -2.52
CA VAL A 174 4.10 -2.42 -2.94
C VAL A 174 4.46 -3.28 -1.74
N VAL A 175 4.10 -4.54 -1.80
CA VAL A 175 4.56 -5.57 -0.86
C VAL A 175 5.78 -6.23 -1.48
N SER A 176 6.91 -6.18 -0.80
CA SER A 176 8.13 -6.86 -1.25
C SER A 176 8.20 -8.30 -0.72
N SER A 177 8.97 -9.14 -1.39
CA SER A 177 9.25 -10.50 -0.90
C SER A 177 10.07 -10.53 0.40
N SER A 178 10.65 -9.42 0.83
CA SER A 178 11.31 -9.28 2.13
C SER A 178 10.34 -8.98 3.28
N GLY A 179 9.04 -8.78 2.99
CA GLY A 179 8.04 -8.43 3.99
C GLY A 179 7.98 -6.94 4.32
N GLN A 180 8.36 -6.08 3.40
CA GLN A 180 8.24 -4.64 3.52
C GLN A 180 7.02 -4.17 2.74
N VAL A 181 6.29 -3.19 3.28
CA VAL A 181 5.21 -2.46 2.59
C VAL A 181 5.67 -1.04 2.33
N THR A 182 5.65 -0.65 1.07
CA THR A 182 6.07 0.66 0.60
C THR A 182 4.91 1.38 -0.06
N TYR A 183 4.67 2.61 0.36
CA TYR A 183 3.69 3.53 -0.20
C TYR A 183 4.33 4.44 -1.24
N PHE A 184 3.61 4.70 -2.33
CA PHE A 184 4.03 5.62 -3.38
C PHE A 184 2.95 6.64 -3.67
N ARG A 185 3.36 7.91 -3.79
CA ARG A 185 2.51 9.03 -4.18
C ARG A 185 3.33 10.05 -4.97
N LYS A 186 2.81 10.53 -6.10
CA LYS A 186 3.51 11.50 -6.98
C LYS A 186 4.96 11.11 -7.31
N GLY A 187 5.23 9.80 -7.45
CA GLY A 187 6.58 9.26 -7.70
C GLY A 187 7.49 9.19 -6.47
N ARG A 188 7.05 9.67 -5.30
CA ARG A 188 7.79 9.62 -4.02
C ARG A 188 7.48 8.32 -3.29
N MET A 189 8.45 7.84 -2.52
CA MET A 189 8.41 6.57 -1.83
C MET A 189 8.47 6.77 -0.31
N PHE A 190 7.62 6.05 0.43
CA PHE A 190 7.59 6.03 1.89
C PHE A 190 7.44 4.58 2.37
N THR A 191 8.28 4.16 3.32
CA THR A 191 8.13 2.84 3.94
C THR A 191 7.06 2.91 5.03
N LEU A 192 5.99 2.13 4.87
CA LEU A 192 4.91 2.05 5.87
C LEU A 192 5.14 0.96 6.91
N PHE A 193 5.71 -0.18 6.47
CA PHE A 193 5.90 -1.35 7.30
C PHE A 193 7.15 -2.11 6.86
N GLU A 194 7.91 -2.60 7.83
CA GLU A 194 9.02 -3.52 7.59
C GLU A 194 8.96 -4.64 8.64
N LYS A 195 8.89 -5.88 8.14
CA LYS A 195 8.96 -7.05 8.99
C LYS A 195 10.34 -7.10 9.64
N SER A 196 10.43 -6.88 10.94
CA SER A 196 11.69 -7.02 11.65
C SER A 196 12.22 -8.45 11.45
N ALA A 197 13.41 -8.58 10.89
CA ALA A 197 14.11 -9.86 10.86
C ALA A 197 14.30 -10.28 12.32
N GLY A 198 13.51 -11.25 12.78
CA GLY A 198 13.72 -11.83 14.11
C GLY A 198 15.18 -12.27 14.19
N ARG A 199 15.96 -11.64 15.06
CA ARG A 199 17.27 -12.18 15.40
C ARG A 199 17.01 -13.58 15.94
N ALA A 200 17.34 -14.60 15.15
CA ALA A 200 17.49 -15.94 15.67
C ALA A 200 18.62 -15.87 16.72
N PHE A 201 18.27 -16.07 17.97
CA PHE A 201 19.21 -16.34 19.05
C PHE A 201 19.56 -17.80 19.03
#